data_4b53368fa501c0c3e8bc128ab343831c
#
_entry.id   4b53368fa501c0c3e8bc128ab343831c
#
_cell.length_a   1.000
_cell.length_b   1.000
_cell.length_c   1.000
_cell.angle_alpha   90.00
_cell.angle_beta   90.00
_cell.angle_gamma   90.00
#
_symmetry.space_group_name_H-M   'P 1'
#
loop_
_entity.id
_entity.type
_entity.pdbx_description
1 polymer ?
#
loop_
_entity_poly.entity_id
_entity_poly.type
_entity_poly.pdbx_seq_one_letter_code
_entity_poly.pdbx_strand_id
1 'polypeptide(L)'
;MRRAVLEAVSETVRTAVYDIPRRHGALLPAVGAVRTLRAAHAKALTDNLSGASEAAFRVAVEKALPNDFLSEVTALFDDFSRLPSADAKTLFTVDTLRDDDLATLGRDLLEGKLEAPRAAVPGALARECAREGLAPAFRPKDLFTARLAEVKRWLAGEETRLGALRTLTLPAEPGLAAGIAGLETARGTLFAAVEMKDGRIVRAGFLAPTEWSMRKDALPLVWARHFLAARKNDPRLRERLETLFAAFDPCTDLVWEEGHA
;
A
#
# COMPACT_ATOMS: atom_id res chain seq x y z
N MET A 1 1.97 -15.71 -6.06
CA MET A 1 1.93 -14.55 -6.98
C MET A 1 0.51 -14.18 -7.40
N ARG A 2 -0.23 -14.96 -8.17
CA ARG A 2 -1.61 -14.60 -8.63
C ARG A 2 -2.56 -14.17 -7.51
N ARG A 3 -2.61 -14.87 -6.38
CA ARG A 3 -3.46 -14.52 -5.23
C ARG A 3 -3.17 -13.12 -4.71
N ALA A 4 -1.91 -12.77 -4.48
CA ALA A 4 -1.53 -11.45 -3.99
C ALA A 4 -1.96 -10.32 -4.95
N VAL A 5 -1.88 -10.57 -6.27
CA VAL A 5 -2.35 -9.62 -7.29
C VAL A 5 -3.86 -9.41 -7.19
N LEU A 6 -4.65 -10.48 -7.09
CA LEU A 6 -6.11 -10.36 -6.98
C LEU A 6 -6.53 -9.64 -5.70
N GLU A 7 -5.87 -9.94 -4.58
CA GLU A 7 -6.10 -9.25 -3.31
C GLU A 7 -5.79 -7.75 -3.43
N ALA A 8 -4.65 -7.40 -4.02
CA ALA A 8 -4.24 -6.02 -4.24
C ALA A 8 -5.23 -5.24 -5.13
N VAL A 9 -5.66 -5.84 -6.23
CA VAL A 9 -6.65 -5.26 -7.14
C VAL A 9 -7.98 -5.06 -6.41
N SER A 10 -8.46 -6.08 -5.69
CA SER A 10 -9.71 -6.01 -4.93
C SER A 10 -9.69 -4.89 -3.88
N GLU A 11 -8.60 -4.75 -3.14
CA GLU A 11 -8.43 -3.69 -2.13
C GLU A 11 -8.38 -2.30 -2.76
N THR A 12 -7.60 -2.12 -3.83
CA THR A 12 -7.50 -0.83 -4.52
C THR A 12 -8.85 -0.38 -5.06
N VAL A 13 -9.59 -1.28 -5.70
CA VAL A 13 -10.93 -0.99 -6.23
C VAL A 13 -11.89 -0.65 -5.09
N ARG A 14 -11.91 -1.43 -4.02
CA ARG A 14 -12.75 -1.16 -2.85
C ARG A 14 -12.44 0.23 -2.26
N THR A 15 -11.17 0.56 -2.10
CA THR A 15 -10.74 1.86 -1.58
C THR A 15 -11.26 2.99 -2.47
N ALA A 16 -11.13 2.86 -3.80
CA ALA A 16 -11.57 3.88 -4.74
C ALA A 16 -13.09 4.08 -4.75
N VAL A 17 -13.88 2.98 -4.79
CA VAL A 17 -15.32 3.08 -5.03
C VAL A 17 -16.17 3.05 -3.76
N TYR A 18 -15.59 2.80 -2.60
CA TYR A 18 -16.32 2.70 -1.35
C TYR A 18 -15.65 3.44 -0.20
N ASP A 19 -14.39 3.13 0.15
CA ASP A 19 -13.78 3.66 1.38
C ASP A 19 -13.56 5.17 1.30
N ILE A 20 -13.02 5.70 0.19
CA ILE A 20 -12.83 7.13 -0.02
C ILE A 20 -14.17 7.85 -0.12
N PRO A 21 -15.12 7.45 -1.00
CA PRO A 21 -16.44 8.09 -1.07
C PRO A 21 -17.16 8.11 0.28
N ARG A 22 -17.16 7.00 1.02
CA ARG A 22 -17.81 6.92 2.33
C ARG A 22 -17.20 7.88 3.35
N ARG A 23 -15.88 8.02 3.34
CA ARG A 23 -15.17 8.90 4.29
C ARG A 23 -15.28 10.37 3.91
N HIS A 24 -15.24 10.64 2.62
CA HIS A 24 -15.30 12.03 2.10
C HIS A 24 -16.68 12.64 2.16
N GLY A 25 -17.76 11.87 2.12
CA GLY A 25 -19.15 12.35 2.16
C GLY A 25 -19.63 13.10 0.91
N ALA A 26 -18.74 13.47 -0.02
CA ALA A 26 -19.08 14.18 -1.25
C ALA A 26 -19.57 13.25 -2.36
N LEU A 27 -19.20 11.98 -2.31
CA LEU A 27 -19.57 10.96 -3.29
C LEU A 27 -20.33 9.83 -2.60
N LEU A 28 -21.28 9.23 -3.33
CA LEU A 28 -22.01 8.07 -2.82
C LEU A 28 -21.16 6.81 -2.98
N PRO A 29 -20.98 6.00 -1.91
CA PRO A 29 -20.25 4.76 -2.00
C PRO A 29 -20.98 3.73 -2.86
N ALA A 30 -20.25 3.07 -3.75
CA ALA A 30 -20.78 2.05 -4.66
C ALA A 30 -20.95 0.68 -3.96
N VAL A 31 -21.85 0.60 -2.99
CA VAL A 31 -22.06 -0.61 -2.15
C VAL A 31 -22.33 -1.86 -2.99
N GLY A 32 -23.17 -1.73 -4.03
CA GLY A 32 -23.51 -2.85 -4.92
C GLY A 32 -22.28 -3.36 -5.69
N ALA A 33 -21.47 -2.45 -6.23
CA ALA A 33 -20.24 -2.80 -6.94
C ALA A 33 -19.25 -3.54 -6.03
N VAL A 34 -19.05 -3.06 -4.79
CA VAL A 34 -18.17 -3.71 -3.81
C VAL A 34 -18.68 -5.09 -3.42
N ARG A 35 -19.99 -5.29 -3.27
CA ARG A 35 -20.57 -6.60 -2.98
C ARG A 35 -20.29 -7.59 -4.13
N THR A 36 -20.50 -7.17 -5.38
CA THR A 36 -20.21 -7.97 -6.56
C THR A 36 -18.71 -8.29 -6.66
N LEU A 37 -17.86 -7.30 -6.45
CA LEU A 37 -16.40 -7.47 -6.45
C LEU A 37 -15.95 -8.50 -5.41
N ARG A 38 -16.44 -8.40 -4.18
CA ARG A 38 -16.11 -9.34 -3.09
C ARG A 38 -16.55 -10.77 -3.41
N ALA A 39 -17.76 -10.95 -3.97
CA ALA A 39 -18.25 -12.26 -4.35
C ALA A 39 -17.39 -12.87 -5.48
N ALA A 40 -17.03 -12.10 -6.50
CA ALA A 40 -16.16 -12.54 -7.59
C ALA A 40 -14.75 -12.87 -7.10
N HIS A 41 -14.18 -12.06 -6.19
CA HIS A 41 -12.88 -12.30 -5.58
C HIS A 41 -12.88 -13.60 -4.76
N ALA A 42 -13.85 -13.78 -3.87
CA ALA A 42 -13.99 -14.98 -3.06
C ALA A 42 -14.11 -16.23 -3.94
N LYS A 43 -14.91 -16.16 -5.02
CA LYS A 43 -15.05 -17.26 -5.98
C LYS A 43 -13.73 -17.57 -6.68
N ALA A 44 -12.99 -16.56 -7.13
CA ALA A 44 -11.68 -16.75 -7.77
C ALA A 44 -10.71 -17.48 -6.83
N LEU A 45 -10.69 -17.15 -5.55
CA LEU A 45 -9.86 -17.84 -4.54
C LEU A 45 -10.31 -19.28 -4.30
N THR A 46 -11.63 -19.52 -4.19
CA THR A 46 -12.19 -20.86 -3.97
C THR A 46 -11.94 -21.79 -5.16
N ASP A 47 -12.03 -21.26 -6.38
CA ASP A 47 -11.79 -22.00 -7.62
C ASP A 47 -10.27 -22.14 -7.94
N ASN A 48 -9.36 -21.91 -6.99
CA ASN A 48 -7.91 -21.95 -7.17
C ASN A 48 -7.42 -21.09 -8.34
N LEU A 49 -8.03 -19.93 -8.53
CA LEU A 49 -7.69 -18.98 -9.59
C LEU A 49 -7.81 -19.59 -11.01
N SER A 50 -8.87 -20.35 -11.24
CA SER A 50 -9.16 -20.87 -12.58
C SER A 50 -9.34 -19.71 -13.57
N GLY A 51 -9.00 -19.93 -14.85
CA GLY A 51 -9.13 -18.89 -15.87
C GLY A 51 -10.54 -18.30 -15.97
N ALA A 52 -11.59 -19.11 -15.77
CA ALA A 52 -12.97 -18.65 -15.79
C ALA A 52 -13.32 -17.75 -14.60
N SER A 53 -12.87 -18.10 -13.39
CA SER A 53 -13.14 -17.29 -12.18
C SER A 53 -12.32 -16.00 -12.15
N GLU A 54 -11.09 -16.00 -12.66
CA GLU A 54 -10.29 -14.80 -12.85
C GLU A 54 -10.91 -13.86 -13.89
N ALA A 55 -11.42 -14.39 -15.01
CA ALA A 55 -12.13 -13.58 -16.01
C ALA A 55 -13.38 -12.94 -15.43
N ALA A 56 -14.16 -13.67 -14.62
CA ALA A 56 -15.32 -13.11 -13.94
C ALA A 56 -14.94 -12.02 -12.95
N PHE A 57 -13.80 -12.15 -12.25
CA PHE A 57 -13.28 -11.11 -11.37
C PHE A 57 -12.84 -9.88 -12.16
N ARG A 58 -12.17 -10.03 -13.33
CA ARG A 58 -11.83 -8.91 -14.22
C ARG A 58 -13.05 -8.11 -14.62
N VAL A 59 -14.11 -8.77 -15.06
CA VAL A 59 -15.38 -8.11 -15.41
C VAL A 59 -15.99 -7.37 -14.23
N ALA A 60 -15.91 -7.93 -13.01
CA ALA A 60 -16.38 -7.25 -11.80
C ALA A 60 -15.57 -5.99 -11.48
N VAL A 61 -14.24 -6.02 -11.69
CA VAL A 61 -13.35 -4.86 -11.53
C VAL A 61 -13.67 -3.78 -12.55
N GLU A 62 -13.77 -4.11 -13.83
CA GLU A 62 -14.11 -3.15 -14.90
C GLU A 62 -15.45 -2.44 -14.64
N LYS A 63 -16.46 -3.19 -14.23
CA LYS A 63 -17.78 -2.62 -13.89
C LYS A 63 -17.76 -1.73 -12.65
N ALA A 64 -16.86 -2.01 -11.72
CA ALA A 64 -16.74 -1.23 -10.49
C ALA A 64 -15.98 0.09 -10.69
N LEU A 65 -15.18 0.23 -11.75
CA LEU A 65 -14.31 1.38 -12.01
C LEU A 65 -14.69 2.14 -13.30
N PRO A 66 -15.88 2.76 -13.41
CA PRO A 66 -16.18 3.61 -14.54
C PRO A 66 -15.24 4.83 -14.56
N ASN A 67 -14.80 5.23 -15.76
CA ASN A 67 -13.79 6.29 -15.93
C ASN A 67 -14.21 7.62 -15.30
N ASP A 68 -15.48 8.00 -15.44
CA ASP A 68 -16.00 9.27 -14.90
C ASP A 68 -15.88 9.29 -13.37
N PHE A 69 -16.24 8.20 -12.71
CA PHE A 69 -16.13 8.06 -11.27
C PHE A 69 -14.67 8.11 -10.78
N LEU A 70 -13.74 7.51 -11.51
CA LEU A 70 -12.31 7.60 -11.18
C LEU A 70 -11.80 9.05 -11.24
N SER A 71 -12.26 9.82 -12.20
CA SER A 71 -11.94 11.25 -12.32
C SER A 71 -12.45 12.04 -11.11
N GLU A 72 -13.69 11.79 -10.68
CA GLU A 72 -14.29 12.41 -9.50
C GLU A 72 -13.50 12.07 -8.22
N VAL A 73 -13.20 10.77 -7.99
CA VAL A 73 -12.42 10.35 -6.81
C VAL A 73 -11.01 10.93 -6.83
N THR A 74 -10.39 10.98 -8.01
CA THR A 74 -9.03 11.55 -8.13
C THR A 74 -9.03 13.06 -7.87
N ALA A 75 -10.09 13.76 -8.24
CA ALA A 75 -10.24 15.21 -7.99
C ALA A 75 -10.30 15.54 -6.49
N LEU A 76 -10.72 14.61 -5.63
CA LEU A 76 -10.69 14.83 -4.19
C LEU A 76 -9.26 15.08 -3.64
N PHE A 77 -8.25 14.62 -4.35
CA PHE A 77 -6.85 14.85 -3.99
C PHE A 77 -6.30 16.19 -4.45
N ASP A 78 -7.04 16.98 -5.25
CA ASP A 78 -6.64 18.32 -5.69
C ASP A 78 -6.57 19.30 -4.50
N ASP A 79 -7.31 19.05 -3.43
CA ASP A 79 -7.20 19.78 -2.16
C ASP A 79 -5.78 19.75 -1.56
N PHE A 80 -4.99 18.73 -1.89
CA PHE A 80 -3.63 18.52 -1.40
C PHE A 80 -2.54 19.02 -2.36
N SER A 81 -2.91 19.68 -3.46
CA SER A 81 -1.97 20.19 -4.48
C SER A 81 -0.96 21.21 -3.92
N ARG A 82 -1.32 21.88 -2.83
CA ARG A 82 -0.45 22.87 -2.14
C ARG A 82 0.45 22.27 -1.06
N LEU A 83 0.33 20.98 -0.76
CA LEU A 83 1.24 20.32 0.17
C LEU A 83 2.65 20.26 -0.43
N PRO A 84 3.69 20.28 0.41
CA PRO A 84 5.06 20.11 -0.08
C PRO A 84 5.17 18.76 -0.79
N SER A 85 5.83 18.75 -1.93
CA SER A 85 6.15 17.51 -2.62
C SER A 85 7.18 16.69 -1.83
N ALA A 86 7.05 15.37 -1.88
CA ALA A 86 8.05 14.46 -1.33
C ALA A 86 9.10 14.08 -2.39
N ASP A 87 10.33 13.81 -1.95
CA ASP A 87 11.42 13.38 -2.83
C ASP A 87 11.19 11.89 -3.22
N ALA A 88 11.25 11.60 -4.51
CA ALA A 88 11.15 10.24 -5.03
C ALA A 88 12.26 9.29 -4.51
N LYS A 89 13.36 9.80 -4.00
CA LYS A 89 14.40 9.02 -3.31
C LYS A 89 13.89 8.31 -2.04
N THR A 90 12.73 8.72 -1.53
CA THR A 90 12.07 8.02 -0.41
C THR A 90 11.27 6.80 -0.87
N LEU A 91 11.06 6.60 -2.17
CA LEU A 91 10.36 5.45 -2.73
C LEU A 91 11.28 4.23 -2.81
N PHE A 92 10.77 3.07 -2.45
CA PHE A 92 11.50 1.81 -2.61
C PHE A 92 10.58 0.65 -2.95
N THR A 93 11.16 -0.35 -3.60
CA THR A 93 10.59 -1.69 -3.80
C THR A 93 11.57 -2.72 -3.29
N VAL A 94 11.13 -3.98 -3.14
CA VAL A 94 12.02 -5.06 -2.72
C VAL A 94 13.23 -5.20 -3.65
N ASP A 95 13.07 -4.91 -4.93
CA ASP A 95 14.15 -5.02 -5.93
C ASP A 95 15.16 -3.86 -5.86
N THR A 96 14.77 -2.70 -5.32
CA THR A 96 15.65 -1.52 -5.24
C THR A 96 16.50 -1.48 -3.97
N LEU A 97 16.22 -2.33 -2.99
CA LEU A 97 17.04 -2.45 -1.79
C LEU A 97 18.34 -3.20 -2.10
N ARG A 98 19.45 -2.75 -1.53
CA ARG A 98 20.71 -3.50 -1.60
C ARG A 98 20.69 -4.67 -0.63
N ASP A 99 21.51 -5.69 -0.87
CA ASP A 99 21.62 -6.87 0.01
C ASP A 99 22.03 -6.47 1.43
N ASP A 100 22.95 -5.51 1.58
CA ASP A 100 23.39 -5.00 2.88
C ASP A 100 22.27 -4.35 3.67
N ASP A 101 21.42 -3.56 2.99
CA ASP A 101 20.26 -2.90 3.61
C ASP A 101 19.22 -3.95 4.05
N LEU A 102 18.98 -4.95 3.20
CA LEU A 102 18.06 -6.05 3.49
C LEU A 102 18.60 -6.93 4.63
N ALA A 103 19.91 -7.23 4.65
CA ALA A 103 20.53 -7.99 5.71
C ALA A 103 20.47 -7.24 7.06
N THR A 104 20.70 -5.94 7.06
CA THR A 104 20.58 -5.10 8.26
C THR A 104 19.16 -5.10 8.78
N LEU A 105 18.16 -4.87 7.91
CA LEU A 105 16.76 -4.94 8.26
C LEU A 105 16.38 -6.31 8.85
N GLY A 106 16.87 -7.40 8.26
CA GLY A 106 16.59 -8.73 8.75
C GLY A 106 17.10 -8.98 10.17
N ARG A 107 18.32 -8.51 10.48
CA ARG A 107 18.89 -8.59 11.84
C ARG A 107 18.09 -7.74 12.82
N ASP A 108 17.76 -6.50 12.46
CA ASP A 108 16.97 -5.60 13.30
C ASP A 108 15.60 -6.18 13.64
N LEU A 109 14.92 -6.79 12.66
CA LEU A 109 13.64 -7.47 12.87
C LEU A 109 13.78 -8.68 13.83
N LEU A 110 14.83 -9.48 13.70
CA LEU A 110 15.08 -10.62 14.60
C LEU A 110 15.44 -10.16 16.03
N GLU A 111 16.01 -8.98 16.19
CA GLU A 111 16.34 -8.38 17.48
C GLU A 111 15.17 -7.59 18.08
N GLY A 112 14.02 -7.50 17.39
CA GLY A 112 12.87 -6.72 17.82
C GLY A 112 13.09 -5.21 17.71
N LYS A 113 14.07 -4.78 16.94
CA LYS A 113 14.35 -3.37 16.64
C LYS A 113 13.51 -2.96 15.44
N LEU A 114 12.41 -2.27 15.69
CA LEU A 114 11.52 -1.75 14.64
C LEU A 114 11.94 -0.35 14.14
N GLU A 115 13.18 0.03 14.31
CA GLU A 115 13.70 1.29 13.76
C GLU A 115 13.91 1.13 12.24
N ALA A 116 12.84 1.34 11.49
CA ALA A 116 12.93 1.41 10.05
C ALA A 116 13.96 2.47 9.62
N PRO A 117 14.94 2.14 8.78
CA PRO A 117 16.16 2.95 8.58
C PRO A 117 15.94 4.31 7.91
N ARG A 118 14.81 4.64 7.36
CA ARG A 118 14.41 5.98 6.83
C ARG A 118 12.90 6.03 6.64
N ALA A 119 12.32 7.25 6.64
CA ALA A 119 10.95 7.47 6.22
C ALA A 119 10.84 7.14 4.72
N ALA A 120 10.60 5.89 4.41
CA ALA A 120 10.47 5.39 3.05
C ALA A 120 8.99 5.11 2.74
N VAL A 121 8.61 5.32 1.50
CA VAL A 121 7.24 5.12 1.04
C VAL A 121 7.23 3.94 0.08
N PRO A 122 6.77 2.77 0.52
CA PRO A 122 6.59 1.61 -0.36
C PRO A 122 5.26 1.74 -1.12
N GLY A 123 5.04 0.87 -2.10
CA GLY A 123 3.74 0.69 -2.72
C GLY A 123 3.72 0.96 -4.22
N ALA A 124 2.51 1.17 -4.75
CA ALA A 124 2.29 1.27 -6.19
C ALA A 124 3.16 2.34 -6.86
N LEU A 125 3.28 3.54 -6.27
CA LEU A 125 4.10 4.60 -6.85
C LEU A 125 5.58 4.20 -6.93
N ALA A 126 6.11 3.51 -5.90
CA ALA A 126 7.47 3.01 -5.93
C ALA A 126 7.68 1.99 -7.06
N ARG A 127 6.73 1.09 -7.27
CA ARG A 127 6.76 0.11 -8.37
C ARG A 127 6.68 0.78 -9.74
N GLU A 128 5.84 1.82 -9.88
CA GLU A 128 5.75 2.61 -11.09
C GLU A 128 7.07 3.32 -11.41
N CYS A 129 7.64 4.00 -10.42
CA CYS A 129 8.90 4.69 -10.59
C CYS A 129 10.06 3.73 -10.92
N ALA A 130 10.06 2.53 -10.35
CA ALA A 130 11.03 1.50 -10.67
C ALA A 130 10.89 0.97 -12.11
N ARG A 131 9.68 1.02 -12.68
CA ARG A 131 9.39 0.57 -14.04
C ARG A 131 9.67 1.65 -15.10
N GLU A 132 9.26 2.89 -14.84
CA GLU A 132 9.28 3.98 -15.85
C GLU A 132 10.40 4.99 -15.64
N GLY A 133 11.15 4.87 -14.57
CA GLY A 133 12.10 5.86 -14.12
C GLY A 133 11.54 6.76 -13.01
N LEU A 134 12.44 7.43 -12.29
CA LEU A 134 12.07 8.21 -11.12
C LEU A 134 11.34 9.51 -11.51
N ALA A 135 10.15 9.72 -10.96
CA ALA A 135 9.58 11.05 -10.84
C ALA A 135 10.45 11.88 -9.86
N PRO A 136 10.76 13.14 -10.15
CA PRO A 136 11.63 13.94 -9.27
C PRO A 136 11.00 14.24 -7.92
N ALA A 137 9.67 14.28 -7.87
CA ALA A 137 8.88 14.55 -6.67
C ALA A 137 7.44 14.07 -6.83
N PHE A 138 6.74 13.81 -5.72
CA PHE A 138 5.36 13.34 -5.73
C PHE A 138 4.51 13.95 -4.61
N ARG A 139 3.19 13.81 -4.72
CA ARG A 139 2.16 14.28 -3.80
C ARG A 139 1.12 13.17 -3.51
N PRO A 140 0.17 13.39 -2.59
CA PRO A 140 -0.87 12.40 -2.28
C PRO A 140 -1.64 11.88 -3.50
N LYS A 141 -1.94 12.76 -4.46
CA LYS A 141 -2.63 12.38 -5.71
C LYS A 141 -1.86 11.33 -6.49
N ASP A 142 -0.53 11.47 -6.57
CA ASP A 142 0.33 10.56 -7.33
C ASP A 142 0.34 9.15 -6.73
N LEU A 143 0.33 9.03 -5.39
CA LEU A 143 0.22 7.75 -4.70
C LEU A 143 -1.07 7.01 -5.07
N PHE A 144 -2.20 7.71 -5.03
CA PHE A 144 -3.50 7.14 -5.35
C PHE A 144 -3.61 6.80 -6.84
N THR A 145 -3.16 7.71 -7.72
CA THR A 145 -3.19 7.51 -9.18
C THR A 145 -2.33 6.32 -9.61
N ALA A 146 -1.17 6.12 -9.00
CA ALA A 146 -0.31 4.97 -9.28
C ALA A 146 -1.01 3.63 -8.95
N ARG A 147 -1.76 3.57 -7.86
CA ARG A 147 -2.55 2.37 -7.51
C ARG A 147 -3.62 2.06 -8.56
N LEU A 148 -4.32 3.08 -9.04
CA LEU A 148 -5.31 2.92 -10.12
C LEU A 148 -4.65 2.52 -11.44
N ALA A 149 -3.49 3.08 -11.76
CA ALA A 149 -2.72 2.71 -12.95
C ALA A 149 -2.29 1.24 -12.90
N GLU A 150 -1.87 0.75 -11.74
CA GLU A 150 -1.52 -0.66 -11.55
C GLU A 150 -2.71 -1.61 -11.77
N VAL A 151 -3.93 -1.23 -11.32
CA VAL A 151 -5.16 -1.97 -11.61
C VAL A 151 -5.49 -1.96 -13.10
N LYS A 152 -5.38 -0.81 -13.76
CA LYS A 152 -5.63 -0.69 -15.21
C LYS A 152 -4.68 -1.57 -16.03
N ARG A 153 -3.41 -1.61 -15.67
CA ARG A 153 -2.42 -2.52 -16.32
C ARG A 153 -2.78 -3.97 -16.13
N TRP A 154 -3.14 -4.37 -14.92
CA TRP A 154 -3.58 -5.73 -14.68
C TRP A 154 -4.82 -6.08 -15.53
N LEU A 155 -5.79 -5.18 -15.68
CA LEU A 155 -6.93 -5.35 -16.58
C LEU A 155 -6.48 -5.50 -18.05
N ALA A 156 -5.48 -4.75 -18.47
CA ALA A 156 -4.89 -4.88 -19.82
C ALA A 156 -4.08 -6.17 -20.03
N GLY A 157 -3.88 -6.97 -18.99
CA GLY A 157 -3.07 -8.20 -19.05
C GLY A 157 -1.56 -7.95 -18.97
N GLU A 158 -1.15 -6.73 -18.61
CA GLU A 158 0.25 -6.39 -18.43
C GLU A 158 0.82 -7.00 -17.15
N GLU A 159 2.12 -7.26 -17.15
CA GLU A 159 2.82 -7.76 -15.97
C GLU A 159 2.88 -6.67 -14.89
N THR A 160 2.51 -7.04 -13.66
CA THR A 160 2.64 -6.19 -12.49
C THR A 160 3.75 -6.73 -11.57
N ARG A 161 4.41 -5.85 -10.83
CA ARG A 161 5.38 -6.26 -9.81
C ARG A 161 4.74 -6.70 -8.48
N LEU A 162 3.42 -6.70 -8.42
CA LEU A 162 2.68 -7.24 -7.29
C LEU A 162 3.00 -8.72 -7.09
N GLY A 163 3.32 -9.09 -5.84
CA GLY A 163 3.73 -10.45 -5.51
C GLY A 163 5.19 -10.76 -5.85
N ALA A 164 6.00 -9.80 -6.30
CA ALA A 164 7.44 -9.97 -6.41
C ALA A 164 8.02 -10.33 -5.04
N LEU A 165 8.82 -11.38 -4.99
CA LEU A 165 9.42 -11.92 -3.78
C LEU A 165 10.94 -11.90 -3.92
N ARG A 166 11.60 -11.34 -2.92
CA ARG A 166 13.05 -11.43 -2.77
C ARG A 166 13.41 -12.03 -1.43
N THR A 167 14.37 -12.92 -1.41
CA THR A 167 14.86 -13.57 -0.20
C THR A 167 16.37 -13.38 -0.08
N LEU A 168 16.85 -13.30 1.17
CA LEU A 168 18.27 -13.25 1.48
C LEU A 168 18.54 -14.15 2.70
N THR A 169 19.56 -14.99 2.59
CA THR A 169 20.10 -15.74 3.74
C THR A 169 20.94 -14.80 4.60
N LEU A 170 20.67 -14.79 5.90
CA LEU A 170 21.40 -13.99 6.87
C LEU A 170 22.51 -14.81 7.54
N PRO A 171 23.64 -14.18 7.93
CA PRO A 171 24.59 -14.81 8.82
C PRO A 171 23.93 -15.24 10.13
N ALA A 172 24.20 -16.46 10.57
CA ALA A 172 23.67 -17.02 11.81
C ALA A 172 24.76 -17.77 12.58
N GLU A 173 24.55 -17.99 13.87
CA GLU A 173 25.46 -18.81 14.70
C GLU A 173 25.44 -20.27 14.25
N PRO A 174 26.49 -21.04 14.58
CA PRO A 174 26.54 -22.48 14.28
C PRO A 174 25.30 -23.21 14.82
N GLY A 175 24.65 -23.99 13.97
CA GLY A 175 23.43 -24.74 14.31
C GLY A 175 22.14 -23.93 14.15
N LEU A 176 22.22 -22.64 13.74
CA LEU A 176 21.07 -21.80 13.36
C LEU A 176 21.09 -21.54 11.86
N ALA A 177 19.92 -21.29 11.31
CA ALA A 177 19.71 -20.77 9.96
C ALA A 177 18.83 -19.53 10.05
N ALA A 178 19.20 -18.44 9.38
CA ALA A 178 18.42 -17.22 9.38
C ALA A 178 18.23 -16.68 7.97
N GLY A 179 17.12 -15.99 7.75
CA GLY A 179 16.82 -15.38 6.47
C GLY A 179 15.78 -14.26 6.59
N ILE A 180 15.75 -13.41 5.57
CA ILE A 180 14.72 -12.40 5.38
C ILE A 180 14.07 -12.55 4.01
N ALA A 181 12.77 -12.31 3.94
CA ALA A 181 12.00 -12.21 2.73
C ALA A 181 11.30 -10.86 2.65
N GLY A 182 11.27 -10.26 1.46
CA GLY A 182 10.44 -9.11 1.12
C GLY A 182 9.43 -9.50 0.05
N LEU A 183 8.16 -9.17 0.25
CA LEU A 183 7.06 -9.45 -0.67
C LEU A 183 6.35 -8.14 -1.05
N GLU A 184 6.25 -7.84 -2.34
CA GLU A 184 5.45 -6.73 -2.83
C GLU A 184 3.95 -6.99 -2.69
N THR A 185 3.29 -6.23 -1.83
CA THR A 185 1.84 -6.27 -1.61
C THR A 185 1.15 -5.02 -2.17
N ALA A 186 -0.18 -4.97 -2.12
CA ALA A 186 -0.96 -3.79 -2.53
C ALA A 186 -0.46 -2.49 -1.89
N ARG A 187 -0.14 -2.54 -0.60
CA ARG A 187 0.25 -1.39 0.21
C ARG A 187 1.74 -1.09 0.20
N GLY A 188 2.54 -1.99 -0.36
CA GLY A 188 4.00 -1.90 -0.41
C GLY A 188 4.68 -3.19 0.02
N THR A 189 5.96 -3.13 0.36
CA THR A 189 6.75 -4.30 0.69
C THR A 189 6.51 -4.75 2.14
N LEU A 190 6.07 -6.00 2.30
CA LEU A 190 6.02 -6.71 3.58
C LEU A 190 7.34 -7.43 3.78
N PHE A 191 7.99 -7.23 4.91
CA PHE A 191 9.19 -7.98 5.28
C PHE A 191 8.89 -9.00 6.37
N ALA A 192 9.53 -10.16 6.27
CA ALA A 192 9.52 -11.20 7.28
C ALA A 192 10.94 -11.76 7.45
N ALA A 193 11.48 -11.69 8.67
CA ALA A 193 12.75 -12.31 9.02
C ALA A 193 12.49 -13.49 9.95
N VAL A 194 13.18 -14.59 9.74
CA VAL A 194 13.06 -15.80 10.57
C VAL A 194 14.44 -16.34 10.91
N GLU A 195 14.55 -16.90 12.12
CA GLU A 195 15.68 -17.71 12.55
C GLU A 195 15.16 -19.07 12.96
N MET A 196 15.86 -20.12 12.52
CA MET A 196 15.45 -21.51 12.69
C MET A 196 16.57 -22.32 13.37
N LYS A 197 16.15 -23.25 14.22
CA LYS A 197 16.99 -24.30 14.80
C LYS A 197 16.28 -25.64 14.66
N ASP A 198 16.98 -26.63 14.17
CA ASP A 198 16.46 -28.02 14.01
C ASP A 198 15.08 -28.07 13.30
N GLY A 199 14.91 -27.25 12.25
CA GLY A 199 13.66 -27.17 11.46
C GLY A 199 12.51 -26.42 12.14
N ARG A 200 12.75 -25.78 13.29
CA ARG A 200 11.74 -24.99 14.03
C ARG A 200 12.10 -23.50 14.03
N ILE A 201 11.10 -22.64 13.89
CA ILE A 201 11.29 -21.20 14.05
C ILE A 201 11.53 -20.90 15.53
N VAL A 202 12.66 -20.27 15.85
CA VAL A 202 13.04 -19.85 17.20
C VAL A 202 12.90 -18.34 17.40
N ARG A 203 13.04 -17.56 16.32
CA ARG A 203 12.75 -16.12 16.28
C ARG A 203 12.08 -15.76 14.98
N ALA A 204 11.17 -14.77 15.01
CA ALA A 204 10.56 -14.18 13.83
C ALA A 204 10.28 -12.70 14.08
N GLY A 205 10.46 -11.89 13.05
CA GLY A 205 10.11 -10.48 13.03
C GLY A 205 9.42 -10.13 11.72
N PHE A 206 8.45 -9.22 11.79
CA PHE A 206 7.69 -8.76 10.64
C PHE A 206 7.69 -7.24 10.60
N LEU A 207 7.64 -6.68 9.41
CA LEU A 207 7.47 -5.25 9.19
C LEU A 207 6.47 -5.04 8.06
N ALA A 208 5.27 -4.59 8.42
CA ALA A 208 4.19 -4.34 7.48
C ALA A 208 4.38 -2.99 6.74
N PRO A 209 3.88 -2.85 5.51
CA PRO A 209 3.92 -1.57 4.78
C PRO A 209 3.34 -0.40 5.57
N THR A 210 2.29 -0.62 6.35
CA THR A 210 1.66 0.41 7.19
C THR A 210 2.60 0.90 8.31
N GLU A 211 3.40 0.02 8.89
CA GLU A 211 4.40 0.40 9.91
C GLU A 211 5.49 1.29 9.32
N TRP A 212 5.87 1.07 8.05
CA TRP A 212 6.75 1.98 7.32
C TRP A 212 6.12 3.34 7.09
N SER A 213 4.87 3.35 6.59
CA SER A 213 4.21 4.56 6.09
C SER A 213 3.52 5.38 7.16
N MET A 214 3.32 4.87 8.39
CA MET A 214 2.57 5.54 9.47
C MET A 214 3.40 5.85 10.72
N ARG A 215 4.73 5.79 10.62
CA ARG A 215 5.62 6.16 11.74
C ARG A 215 5.45 7.65 12.10
N LYS A 216 5.91 8.01 13.32
CA LYS A 216 5.81 9.36 13.89
C LYS A 216 6.33 10.49 12.99
N ASP A 217 7.36 10.22 12.20
CA ASP A 217 8.01 11.16 11.27
C ASP A 217 7.66 10.87 9.80
N ALA A 218 6.71 9.96 9.56
CA ALA A 218 6.34 9.54 8.22
C ALA A 218 5.59 10.61 7.46
N LEU A 219 5.70 10.53 6.14
CA LEU A 219 5.16 11.49 5.18
C LEU A 219 3.68 11.82 5.38
N PRO A 220 2.77 10.86 5.62
CA PRO A 220 1.35 11.18 5.85
C PRO A 220 1.15 12.11 7.06
N LEU A 221 1.92 11.92 8.14
CA LEU A 221 1.83 12.78 9.32
C LEU A 221 2.46 14.16 9.08
N VAL A 222 3.53 14.24 8.31
CA VAL A 222 4.12 15.52 7.86
C VAL A 222 3.10 16.30 7.03
N TRP A 223 2.48 15.66 6.05
CA TRP A 223 1.46 16.28 5.22
C TRP A 223 0.21 16.67 6.01
N ALA A 224 -0.25 15.81 6.93
CA ALA A 224 -1.38 16.13 7.80
C ALA A 224 -1.11 17.38 8.64
N ARG A 225 0.09 17.53 9.22
CA ARG A 225 0.47 18.73 9.99
C ARG A 225 0.47 19.99 9.13
N HIS A 226 1.01 19.93 7.91
CA HIS A 226 0.96 21.05 6.96
C HIS A 226 -0.47 21.41 6.58
N PHE A 227 -1.31 20.42 6.33
CA PHE A 227 -2.71 20.62 5.99
C PHE A 227 -3.50 21.26 7.15
N LEU A 228 -3.31 20.74 8.37
CA LEU A 228 -3.89 21.28 9.61
C LEU A 228 -3.50 22.74 9.83
N ALA A 229 -2.21 23.05 9.68
CA ALA A 229 -1.72 24.42 9.87
C ALA A 229 -2.38 25.42 8.89
N ALA A 230 -2.62 24.98 7.66
CA ALA A 230 -3.22 25.81 6.61
C ALA A 230 -4.76 25.91 6.68
N ARG A 231 -5.44 24.99 7.38
CA ARG A 231 -6.91 24.80 7.28
C ARG A 231 -7.61 24.59 8.64
N LYS A 232 -7.13 25.20 9.71
CA LYS A 232 -7.64 25.03 11.09
C LYS A 232 -9.16 25.16 11.24
N ASN A 233 -9.80 26.03 10.46
CA ASN A 233 -11.24 26.33 10.55
C ASN A 233 -12.06 25.65 9.42
N ASP A 234 -11.53 24.64 8.76
CA ASP A 234 -12.24 23.94 7.71
C ASP A 234 -13.31 23.00 8.33
N PRO A 235 -14.59 23.19 8.08
CA PRO A 235 -15.64 22.33 8.66
C PRO A 235 -15.55 20.87 8.17
N ARG A 236 -14.84 20.62 7.08
CA ARG A 236 -14.62 19.29 6.51
C ARG A 236 -13.21 18.77 6.76
N LEU A 237 -12.51 19.33 7.75
CA LEU A 237 -11.11 19.00 8.04
C LEU A 237 -10.89 17.51 8.25
N ARG A 238 -11.76 16.87 9.03
CA ARG A 238 -11.69 15.44 9.31
C ARG A 238 -11.81 14.59 8.05
N GLU A 239 -12.85 14.84 7.23
CA GLU A 239 -13.08 14.10 5.99
C GLU A 239 -11.89 14.22 5.03
N ARG A 240 -11.30 15.41 4.93
CA ARG A 240 -10.14 15.66 4.07
C ARG A 240 -8.89 14.95 4.59
N LEU A 241 -8.64 14.96 5.89
CA LEU A 241 -7.53 14.19 6.47
C LEU A 241 -7.71 12.68 6.25
N GLU A 242 -8.93 12.17 6.42
CA GLU A 242 -9.22 10.76 6.11
C GLU A 242 -8.95 10.43 4.63
N THR A 243 -9.25 11.35 3.71
CA THR A 243 -8.91 11.22 2.29
C THR A 243 -7.39 11.23 2.06
N LEU A 244 -6.67 12.14 2.72
CA LEU A 244 -5.21 12.18 2.67
C LEU A 244 -4.59 10.84 3.10
N PHE A 245 -5.03 10.29 4.23
CA PHE A 245 -4.53 9.01 4.72
C PHE A 245 -4.92 7.84 3.80
N ALA A 246 -6.08 7.92 3.12
CA ALA A 246 -6.50 6.91 2.16
C ALA A 246 -5.54 6.77 0.96
N ALA A 247 -4.74 7.80 0.62
CA ALA A 247 -3.69 7.69 -0.38
C ALA A 247 -2.63 6.63 -0.01
N PHE A 248 -2.38 6.44 1.29
CA PHE A 248 -1.43 5.47 1.83
C PHE A 248 -2.07 4.10 2.11
N ASP A 249 -3.41 4.03 2.11
CA ASP A 249 -4.19 2.81 2.36
C ASP A 249 -3.73 2.04 3.62
N PRO A 250 -3.77 2.66 4.80
CA PRO A 250 -3.37 1.96 6.03
C PRO A 250 -4.30 0.77 6.29
N CYS A 251 -3.74 -0.32 6.80
CA CYS A 251 -4.51 -1.52 7.14
C CYS A 251 -5.31 -1.37 8.46
N THR A 252 -5.16 -0.23 9.14
CA THR A 252 -5.81 0.10 10.41
C THR A 252 -6.76 1.28 10.23
N ASP A 253 -7.80 1.33 11.03
CA ASP A 253 -8.70 2.49 11.08
C ASP A 253 -8.00 3.68 11.75
N LEU A 254 -8.37 4.90 11.29
CA LEU A 254 -7.96 6.13 11.94
C LEU A 254 -8.86 6.39 13.15
N VAL A 255 -8.25 6.50 14.31
CA VAL A 255 -8.93 6.90 15.55
C VAL A 255 -8.70 8.40 15.77
N TRP A 256 -9.77 9.13 16.01
CA TRP A 256 -9.73 10.56 16.28
C TRP A 256 -9.92 10.77 17.77
N GLU A 257 -8.93 11.38 18.40
CA GLU A 257 -9.01 11.82 19.79
C GLU A 257 -9.11 13.36 19.80
N GLU A 258 -10.14 13.89 20.45
CA GLU A 258 -10.23 15.32 20.73
C GLU A 258 -9.27 15.61 21.87
N GLY A 259 -8.13 16.22 21.56
CA GLY A 259 -7.21 16.70 22.58
C GLY A 259 -7.87 17.85 23.34
N HIS A 260 -8.02 17.69 24.62
CA HIS A 260 -8.34 18.82 25.51
C HIS A 260 -7.10 19.74 25.53
N ALA A 261 -7.27 20.94 24.92
CA ALA A 261 -6.28 22.01 24.95
C ALA A 261 -6.25 22.66 26.36
#